data_a63e3e1e94df4c15904801e152845a7c
#
_entry.id   a63e3e1e94df4c15904801e152845a7c
#
_cell.length_a   1.000
_cell.length_b   1.000
_cell.length_c   1.000
_cell.angle_alpha   90.00
_cell.angle_beta   90.00
_cell.angle_gamma   90.00
#
_symmetry.space_group_name_H-M   'P 1'
#
loop_
_entity.id
_entity.type
_entity.pdbx_description
1 polymer ?
#
loop_
_entity_poly.entity_id
_entity_poly.type
_entity_poly.pdbx_seq_one_letter_code
_entity_poly.pdbx_strand_id
1 'polypeptide(L)'
;MTAQDGGESMEEFSYIVLDLEWNQPMSGQETITRPFRFDSEIIEIGALKLNNRFEEMSEFKSFVRPVFYPAMNGHVVQLTKIRPQELEKAPDFPTAYAAFRDWCGEDCCLCTWGPDDLPVLMDNLLMHGLDAALPDGYDLQRIFGHEIMRDDRQCSLERAMELLRLKPDRAHDALNDARNTVRVCGSMDLERCMEEYCLRYVGYGPDRLAGRVGGLPYPDLPAAQADPQLTALTCPYCGQPLTLGEWTRKDGNTMLAYARCNEGDEYLTVCRYGRTPEGIRMGRMVYEMSDDLWDVYQRCIERQA
;
A
#
# COMPACT_ATOMS: atom_id res chain seq x y z
N MET A 1 32.08 -42.00 -9.25
CA MET A 1 30.86 -41.32 -9.79
C MET A 1 30.12 -40.78 -8.60
N THR A 2 30.39 -39.56 -8.22
CA THR A 2 29.70 -38.83 -7.15
C THR A 2 28.59 -38.02 -7.77
N ALA A 3 27.35 -38.37 -7.46
CA ALA A 3 26.19 -37.60 -7.83
C ALA A 3 26.28 -36.24 -7.13
N GLN A 4 26.33 -35.16 -7.91
CA GLN A 4 26.06 -33.82 -7.42
C GLN A 4 24.54 -33.70 -7.20
N ASP A 5 24.17 -33.63 -5.95
CA ASP A 5 22.83 -33.25 -5.52
C ASP A 5 22.66 -31.76 -5.87
N GLY A 6 22.02 -31.49 -6.97
CA GLY A 6 21.54 -30.15 -7.34
C GLY A 6 20.26 -29.86 -6.54
N GLY A 7 20.41 -29.53 -5.27
CA GLY A 7 19.29 -28.97 -4.50
C GLY A 7 18.98 -27.59 -5.08
N GLU A 8 17.93 -27.47 -5.90
CA GLU A 8 17.22 -26.22 -6.09
C GLU A 8 16.76 -25.79 -4.70
N SER A 9 17.38 -24.76 -4.14
CA SER A 9 16.87 -24.13 -2.93
C SER A 9 15.53 -23.50 -3.32
N MET A 10 14.42 -24.11 -2.89
CA MET A 10 13.13 -23.42 -2.91
C MET A 10 13.36 -22.11 -2.14
N GLU A 11 13.16 -20.99 -2.80
CA GLU A 11 13.20 -19.70 -2.14
C GLU A 11 12.15 -19.73 -1.01
N GLU A 12 12.63 -19.50 0.22
CA GLU A 12 11.77 -19.50 1.40
C GLU A 12 10.95 -18.21 1.38
N PHE A 13 9.64 -18.32 1.61
CA PHE A 13 8.74 -17.17 1.71
C PHE A 13 9.26 -16.12 2.68
N SER A 14 9.17 -14.85 2.31
CA SER A 14 9.69 -13.74 3.09
C SER A 14 8.70 -12.61 3.31
N TYR A 15 8.82 -11.96 4.46
CA TYR A 15 8.12 -10.73 4.79
C TYR A 15 9.07 -9.55 4.54
N ILE A 16 8.64 -8.61 3.72
CA ILE A 16 9.41 -7.39 3.39
C ILE A 16 8.77 -6.23 4.14
N VAL A 17 9.39 -5.81 5.24
CA VAL A 17 8.96 -4.61 5.97
C VAL A 17 9.54 -3.40 5.26
N LEU A 18 8.67 -2.65 4.60
CA LEU A 18 9.00 -1.55 3.68
C LEU A 18 8.55 -0.23 4.28
N ASP A 19 9.39 0.78 4.11
CA ASP A 19 9.10 2.18 4.33
C ASP A 19 9.64 3.00 3.16
N LEU A 20 8.96 4.08 2.79
CA LEU A 20 9.30 4.93 1.67
C LEU A 20 9.38 6.39 2.10
N GLU A 21 10.36 7.11 1.57
CA GLU A 21 10.34 8.57 1.63
C GLU A 21 10.05 9.13 0.23
N TRP A 22 9.24 10.19 0.16
CA TRP A 22 8.88 10.78 -1.12
C TRP A 22 8.92 12.30 -1.12
N ASN A 23 9.30 12.84 -2.27
CA ASN A 23 9.24 14.27 -2.53
C ASN A 23 7.84 14.69 -2.99
N GLN A 24 7.52 15.93 -2.77
CA GLN A 24 6.26 16.56 -3.15
C GLN A 24 6.53 17.80 -4.01
N PRO A 25 5.55 18.26 -4.83
CA PRO A 25 5.68 19.52 -5.54
C PRO A 25 5.95 20.67 -4.56
N MET A 26 6.78 21.63 -4.96
CA MET A 26 7.03 22.83 -4.17
C MET A 26 5.76 23.70 -4.07
N SER A 27 5.71 24.55 -3.05
CA SER A 27 4.65 25.54 -2.94
C SER A 27 4.58 26.41 -4.18
N GLY A 28 3.40 26.45 -4.83
CA GLY A 28 3.19 27.17 -6.09
C GLY A 28 3.57 26.40 -7.37
N GLN A 29 4.13 25.22 -7.26
CA GLN A 29 4.34 24.32 -8.37
C GLN A 29 3.03 23.56 -8.68
N GLU A 30 2.69 23.46 -9.96
CA GLU A 30 1.53 22.68 -10.37
C GLU A 30 1.74 21.19 -10.09
N THR A 31 0.74 20.58 -9.48
CA THR A 31 0.70 19.11 -9.30
C THR A 31 0.41 18.44 -10.64
N ILE A 32 1.14 17.39 -10.98
CA ILE A 32 0.83 16.56 -12.14
C ILE A 32 -0.55 15.92 -11.94
N THR A 33 -1.45 16.10 -12.88
CA THR A 33 -2.83 15.58 -12.80
C THR A 33 -3.18 14.59 -13.90
N ARG A 34 -2.26 14.32 -14.81
CA ARG A 34 -2.42 13.36 -15.89
C ARG A 34 -1.22 12.40 -15.93
N PRO A 35 -1.43 11.10 -16.14
CA PRO A 35 -2.72 10.42 -16.34
C PRO A 35 -3.60 10.41 -15.07
N PHE A 36 -3.04 10.62 -13.89
CA PHE A 36 -3.72 10.75 -12.60
C PHE A 36 -3.03 11.81 -11.74
N ARG A 37 -3.61 12.14 -10.57
CA ARG A 37 -2.95 13.03 -9.63
C ARG A 37 -1.74 12.35 -9.02
N PHE A 38 -0.56 12.86 -9.35
CA PHE A 38 0.72 12.40 -8.84
C PHE A 38 1.40 13.54 -8.07
N ASP A 39 1.61 13.36 -6.78
CA ASP A 39 2.19 14.35 -5.87
C ASP A 39 3.17 13.74 -4.85
N SER A 40 3.56 12.49 -5.05
CA SER A 40 4.40 11.72 -4.14
C SER A 40 5.45 10.93 -4.93
N GLU A 41 6.56 11.59 -5.29
CA GLU A 41 7.65 10.96 -6.03
C GLU A 41 8.68 10.36 -5.07
N ILE A 42 8.88 9.05 -5.14
CA ILE A 42 9.80 8.32 -4.24
C ILE A 42 11.23 8.81 -4.39
N ILE A 43 11.88 9.07 -3.26
CA ILE A 43 13.28 9.49 -3.15
C ILE A 43 14.14 8.57 -2.29
N GLU A 44 13.55 7.68 -1.51
CA GLU A 44 14.24 6.63 -0.76
C GLU A 44 13.36 5.41 -0.62
N ILE A 45 13.97 4.22 -0.75
CA ILE A 45 13.38 2.92 -0.45
C ILE A 45 14.20 2.32 0.67
N GLY A 46 13.56 2.01 1.80
CA GLY A 46 14.16 1.32 2.93
C GLY A 46 13.37 0.07 3.28
N ALA A 47 14.01 -1.08 3.44
CA ALA A 47 13.31 -2.30 3.76
C ALA A 47 14.16 -3.29 4.56
N LEU A 48 13.48 -4.12 5.34
CA LEU A 48 14.02 -5.29 6.00
C LEU A 48 13.34 -6.55 5.46
N LYS A 49 14.14 -7.57 5.15
CA LYS A 49 13.67 -8.88 4.77
C LYS A 49 13.69 -9.80 5.98
N LEU A 50 12.55 -10.37 6.31
CA LEU A 50 12.37 -11.32 7.40
C LEU A 50 12.01 -12.68 6.81
N ASN A 51 12.46 -13.75 7.46
CA ASN A 51 12.07 -15.12 7.12
C ASN A 51 10.65 -15.45 7.65
N ASN A 52 10.19 -16.67 7.44
CA ASN A 52 8.90 -17.18 7.92
C ASN A 52 8.77 -17.24 9.45
N ARG A 53 9.87 -17.01 10.21
CA ARG A 53 9.90 -16.89 11.67
C ARG A 53 10.04 -15.45 12.14
N PHE A 54 9.91 -14.48 11.22
CA PHE A 54 10.09 -13.06 11.47
C PHE A 54 11.49 -12.67 11.97
N GLU A 55 12.51 -13.48 11.65
CA GLU A 55 13.90 -13.18 11.94
C GLU A 55 14.50 -12.36 10.77
N GLU A 56 15.27 -11.34 11.09
CA GLU A 56 15.92 -10.47 10.09
C GLU A 56 16.97 -11.26 9.29
N MET A 57 16.83 -11.24 7.98
CA MET A 57 17.76 -11.89 7.04
C MET A 57 18.70 -10.88 6.38
N SER A 58 18.17 -9.78 5.90
CA SER A 58 18.94 -8.76 5.18
C SER A 58 18.18 -7.43 5.13
N GLU A 59 18.87 -6.38 4.74
CA GLU A 59 18.32 -5.05 4.57
C GLU A 59 18.56 -4.51 3.16
N PHE A 60 17.65 -3.61 2.73
CA PHE A 60 17.77 -2.89 1.49
C PHE A 60 17.63 -1.39 1.76
N LYS A 61 18.49 -0.60 1.13
CA LYS A 61 18.38 0.86 1.14
C LYS A 61 18.85 1.41 -0.20
N SER A 62 18.03 2.24 -0.82
CA SER A 62 18.39 2.96 -2.02
C SER A 62 17.78 4.36 -2.01
N PHE A 63 18.61 5.37 -2.24
CA PHE A 63 18.11 6.65 -2.71
C PHE A 63 17.60 6.53 -4.13
N VAL A 64 16.67 7.40 -4.49
CA VAL A 64 16.08 7.46 -5.83
C VAL A 64 16.14 8.90 -6.32
N ARG A 65 16.65 9.09 -7.54
CA ARG A 65 16.73 10.41 -8.14
C ARG A 65 15.38 10.82 -8.73
N PRO A 66 14.73 11.88 -8.19
CA PRO A 66 13.45 12.33 -8.70
C PRO A 66 13.58 12.93 -10.10
N VAL A 67 12.61 12.66 -10.97
CA VAL A 67 12.55 13.14 -12.34
C VAL A 67 11.31 13.98 -12.65
N PHE A 68 10.22 13.77 -11.92
CA PHE A 68 8.98 14.53 -12.07
C PHE A 68 8.99 15.82 -11.22
N TYR A 69 9.54 15.73 -10.01
CA TYR A 69 9.73 16.85 -9.10
C TYR A 69 11.21 16.96 -8.69
N PRO A 70 12.11 17.35 -9.61
CA PRO A 70 13.56 17.33 -9.37
C PRO A 70 14.00 18.33 -8.30
N ALA A 71 13.23 19.38 -8.05
CA ALA A 71 13.46 20.30 -6.96
C ALA A 71 12.84 19.75 -5.67
N MET A 72 13.67 19.61 -4.64
CA MET A 72 13.23 19.07 -3.34
C MET A 72 12.35 20.06 -2.59
N ASN A 73 11.19 19.60 -2.14
CA ASN A 73 10.32 20.37 -1.26
C ASN A 73 11.03 20.63 0.08
N GLY A 74 11.07 21.90 0.51
CA GLY A 74 11.80 22.30 1.72
C GLY A 74 11.31 21.60 3.00
N HIS A 75 10.00 21.27 3.08
CA HIS A 75 9.46 20.52 4.20
C HIS A 75 9.97 19.07 4.20
N VAL A 76 10.02 18.42 3.03
CA VAL A 76 10.56 17.07 2.87
C VAL A 76 12.04 17.03 3.27
N VAL A 77 12.84 18.00 2.82
CA VAL A 77 14.26 18.12 3.25
C VAL A 77 14.39 18.29 4.76
N GLN A 78 13.51 19.09 5.37
CA GLN A 78 13.53 19.27 6.84
C GLN A 78 13.15 17.99 7.59
N LEU A 79 12.23 17.21 7.05
CA LEU A 79 11.73 15.98 7.65
C LEU A 79 12.75 14.84 7.52
N THR A 80 13.08 14.46 6.29
CA THR A 80 13.92 13.30 5.97
C THR A 80 15.43 13.57 6.19
N LYS A 81 15.85 14.85 6.12
CA LYS A 81 17.25 15.28 6.07
C LYS A 81 18.02 14.82 4.82
N ILE A 82 17.32 14.26 3.84
CA ILE A 82 17.92 13.91 2.54
C ILE A 82 18.28 15.19 1.80
N ARG A 83 19.53 15.32 1.39
CA ARG A 83 20.02 16.50 0.68
C ARG A 83 19.91 16.29 -0.83
N PRO A 84 19.54 17.32 -1.61
CA PRO A 84 19.44 17.20 -3.07
C PRO A 84 20.70 16.59 -3.73
N GLN A 85 21.90 16.91 -3.20
CA GLN A 85 23.18 16.39 -3.71
C GLN A 85 23.34 14.88 -3.55
N GLU A 86 22.64 14.26 -2.60
CA GLU A 86 22.65 12.81 -2.40
C GLU A 86 21.82 12.14 -3.48
N LEU A 87 20.74 12.78 -3.92
CA LEU A 87 19.85 12.28 -4.96
C LEU A 87 20.42 12.44 -6.39
N GLU A 88 21.27 13.45 -6.63
CA GLU A 88 21.86 13.68 -7.96
C GLU A 88 22.60 12.46 -8.50
N LYS A 89 23.24 11.67 -7.63
CA LYS A 89 24.01 10.47 -7.98
C LYS A 89 23.25 9.18 -7.80
N ALA A 90 22.03 9.27 -7.28
CA ALA A 90 21.18 8.10 -7.06
C ALA A 90 20.66 7.54 -8.39
N PRO A 91 20.38 6.24 -8.46
CA PRO A 91 19.69 5.65 -9.60
C PRO A 91 18.32 6.30 -9.81
N ASP A 92 17.80 6.23 -11.02
CA ASP A 92 16.39 6.54 -11.27
C ASP A 92 15.48 5.46 -10.67
N PHE A 93 14.19 5.77 -10.58
CA PHE A 93 13.21 4.88 -9.95
C PHE A 93 13.15 3.49 -10.61
N PRO A 94 13.10 3.35 -11.96
CA PRO A 94 13.12 2.02 -12.58
C PRO A 94 14.31 1.15 -12.18
N THR A 95 15.49 1.75 -12.11
CA THR A 95 16.72 1.04 -11.72
C THR A 95 16.70 0.65 -10.23
N ALA A 96 16.31 1.57 -9.36
CA ALA A 96 16.22 1.32 -7.92
C ALA A 96 15.16 0.25 -7.60
N TYR A 97 14.01 0.33 -8.26
CA TYR A 97 12.92 -0.63 -8.08
C TYR A 97 13.29 -2.02 -8.61
N ALA A 98 13.96 -2.13 -9.75
CA ALA A 98 14.42 -3.41 -10.25
C ALA A 98 15.37 -4.10 -9.24
N ALA A 99 16.33 -3.35 -8.69
CA ALA A 99 17.22 -3.86 -7.65
C ALA A 99 16.45 -4.25 -6.36
N PHE A 100 15.44 -3.48 -5.99
CA PHE A 100 14.57 -3.80 -4.85
C PHE A 100 13.78 -5.10 -5.09
N ARG A 101 13.17 -5.27 -6.26
CA ARG A 101 12.42 -6.48 -6.61
C ARG A 101 13.31 -7.71 -6.65
N ASP A 102 14.51 -7.60 -7.25
CA ASP A 102 15.49 -8.69 -7.28
C ASP A 102 15.89 -9.10 -5.84
N TRP A 103 16.05 -8.12 -4.95
CA TRP A 103 16.38 -8.38 -3.54
C TRP A 103 15.18 -9.00 -2.77
N CYS A 104 13.93 -8.62 -3.06
CA CYS A 104 12.75 -9.20 -2.45
C CYS A 104 12.61 -10.70 -2.76
N GLY A 105 12.95 -11.12 -3.97
CA GLY A 105 12.65 -12.45 -4.49
C GLY A 105 11.20 -12.58 -4.98
N GLU A 106 10.84 -13.77 -5.46
CA GLU A 106 9.51 -14.01 -6.05
C GLU A 106 8.44 -14.29 -4.99
N ASP A 107 8.79 -15.02 -3.94
CA ASP A 107 7.86 -15.47 -2.91
C ASP A 107 7.93 -14.58 -1.65
N CYS A 108 7.24 -13.46 -1.70
CA CYS A 108 7.24 -12.49 -0.61
C CYS A 108 5.91 -11.73 -0.48
N CYS A 109 5.68 -11.15 0.69
CA CYS A 109 4.65 -10.13 0.91
C CYS A 109 5.26 -8.81 1.39
N LEU A 110 4.55 -7.70 1.19
CA LEU A 110 4.97 -6.37 1.61
C LEU A 110 4.25 -5.98 2.91
N CYS A 111 5.00 -5.51 3.89
CA CYS A 111 4.48 -5.07 5.18
C CYS A 111 4.85 -3.60 5.38
N THR A 112 3.87 -2.73 5.68
CA THR A 112 4.10 -1.30 5.87
C THR A 112 3.50 -0.82 7.19
N TRP A 113 4.02 0.30 7.71
CA TRP A 113 3.41 0.97 8.85
C TRP A 113 2.35 1.97 8.39
N GLY A 114 1.17 1.45 8.09
CA GLY A 114 0.03 2.22 7.58
C GLY A 114 -0.24 2.01 6.10
N PRO A 115 -1.25 2.69 5.58
CA PRO A 115 -1.81 2.40 4.26
C PRO A 115 -1.17 3.20 3.11
N ASP A 116 -0.18 4.06 3.35
CA ASP A 116 0.23 5.07 2.37
C ASP A 116 1.35 4.60 1.42
N ASP A 117 2.31 3.78 1.89
CA ASP A 117 3.50 3.38 1.13
C ASP A 117 3.16 2.59 -0.14
N LEU A 118 2.31 1.58 -0.04
CA LEU A 118 1.98 0.74 -1.20
C LEU A 118 1.25 1.52 -2.31
N PRO A 119 0.28 2.40 -2.01
CA PRO A 119 -0.26 3.35 -2.99
C PRO A 119 0.78 4.26 -3.64
N VAL A 120 1.69 4.81 -2.85
CA VAL A 120 2.77 5.65 -3.37
C VAL A 120 3.69 4.85 -4.28
N LEU A 121 4.08 3.63 -3.87
CA LEU A 121 4.89 2.73 -4.71
C LEU A 121 4.21 2.46 -6.06
N MET A 122 2.94 2.11 -6.02
CA MET A 122 2.17 1.82 -7.22
C MET A 122 2.03 3.05 -8.13
N ASP A 123 1.75 4.23 -7.58
CA ASP A 123 1.66 5.46 -8.34
C ASP A 123 3.00 5.78 -9.04
N ASN A 124 4.13 5.51 -8.39
CA ASN A 124 5.46 5.67 -9.00
C ASN A 124 5.71 4.65 -10.12
N LEU A 125 5.36 3.38 -9.91
CA LEU A 125 5.46 2.34 -10.96
C LEU A 125 4.72 2.78 -12.23
N LEU A 126 3.51 3.23 -12.08
CA LEU A 126 2.66 3.66 -13.18
C LEU A 126 3.17 4.91 -13.90
N MET A 127 3.66 5.90 -13.15
CA MET A 127 4.24 7.10 -13.73
C MET A 127 5.49 6.80 -14.56
N HIS A 128 6.22 5.74 -14.21
CA HIS A 128 7.37 5.26 -14.96
C HIS A 128 7.02 4.20 -16.03
N GLY A 129 5.74 3.89 -16.23
CA GLY A 129 5.27 2.90 -17.23
C GLY A 129 5.66 1.46 -16.89
N LEU A 130 5.86 1.17 -15.60
CA LEU A 130 6.15 -0.16 -15.11
C LEU A 130 4.86 -0.89 -14.69
N ASP A 131 4.95 -2.22 -14.61
CA ASP A 131 3.87 -3.03 -14.05
C ASP A 131 3.68 -2.67 -12.56
N ALA A 132 2.45 -2.31 -12.21
CA ALA A 132 2.08 -1.91 -10.86
C ALA A 132 1.49 -3.07 -10.03
N ALA A 133 1.55 -4.30 -10.51
CA ALA A 133 1.22 -5.46 -9.72
C ALA A 133 2.22 -5.60 -8.56
N LEU A 134 1.70 -5.60 -7.33
CA LEU A 134 2.48 -5.76 -6.11
C LEU A 134 2.14 -7.11 -5.47
N PRO A 135 3.07 -7.70 -4.71
CA PRO A 135 2.75 -8.81 -3.80
C PRO A 135 1.66 -8.44 -2.81
N ASP A 136 1.04 -9.44 -2.20
CA ASP A 136 0.13 -9.23 -1.07
C ASP A 136 0.79 -8.36 0.00
N GLY A 137 0.00 -7.58 0.74
CA GLY A 137 0.54 -6.63 1.70
C GLY A 137 -0.21 -6.64 3.03
N TYR A 138 0.50 -6.21 4.07
CA TYR A 138 -0.03 -6.09 5.43
C TYR A 138 0.14 -4.68 5.95
N ASP A 139 -0.93 -4.13 6.52
CA ASP A 139 -0.89 -2.88 7.29
C ASP A 139 -0.59 -3.20 8.76
N LEU A 140 0.69 -3.12 9.14
CA LEU A 140 1.16 -3.42 10.50
C LEU A 140 0.67 -2.40 11.53
N GLN A 141 0.39 -1.15 11.12
CA GLN A 141 -0.21 -0.13 11.98
C GLN A 141 -1.62 -0.54 12.42
N ARG A 142 -2.41 -1.07 11.48
CA ARG A 142 -3.75 -1.55 11.77
C ARG A 142 -3.70 -2.78 12.69
N ILE A 143 -2.82 -3.74 12.41
CA ILE A 143 -2.61 -4.92 13.28
C ILE A 143 -2.23 -4.46 14.69
N PHE A 144 -1.29 -3.53 14.83
CA PHE A 144 -0.90 -2.98 16.13
C PHE A 144 -2.07 -2.29 16.85
N GLY A 145 -2.89 -1.54 16.13
CA GLY A 145 -4.10 -0.92 16.66
C GLY A 145 -5.04 -1.95 17.30
N HIS A 146 -5.35 -3.01 16.56
CA HIS A 146 -6.22 -4.09 17.05
C HIS A 146 -5.59 -4.89 18.20
N GLU A 147 -4.34 -5.32 18.05
CA GLU A 147 -3.70 -6.24 19.00
C GLU A 147 -3.28 -5.58 20.31
N ILE A 148 -2.69 -4.40 20.24
CA ILE A 148 -2.07 -3.72 21.38
C ILE A 148 -2.95 -2.61 21.93
N MET A 149 -3.47 -1.74 21.05
CA MET A 149 -4.23 -0.58 21.50
C MET A 149 -5.71 -0.90 21.73
N ARG A 150 -6.22 -1.98 21.13
CA ARG A 150 -7.66 -2.31 21.11
C ARG A 150 -8.50 -1.15 20.56
N ASP A 151 -7.99 -0.51 19.54
CA ASP A 151 -8.55 0.72 18.96
C ASP A 151 -8.28 0.75 17.44
N ASP A 152 -9.28 1.13 16.66
CA ASP A 152 -9.18 1.24 15.18
C ASP A 152 -8.50 2.55 14.71
N ARG A 153 -8.09 3.43 15.65
CA ARG A 153 -7.42 4.67 15.30
C ARG A 153 -6.00 4.41 14.84
N GLN A 154 -5.57 5.16 13.83
CA GLN A 154 -4.20 5.13 13.38
C GLN A 154 -3.25 5.58 14.50
N CYS A 155 -2.19 4.82 14.69
CA CYS A 155 -1.13 5.10 15.64
C CYS A 155 0.17 5.37 14.89
N SER A 156 0.76 6.55 15.03
CA SER A 156 2.07 6.82 14.42
C SER A 156 3.13 5.85 14.96
N LEU A 157 4.14 5.55 14.16
CA LEU A 157 5.25 4.67 14.56
C LEU A 157 5.96 5.20 15.81
N GLU A 158 6.20 6.52 15.87
CA GLU A 158 6.76 7.18 17.06
C GLU A 158 5.91 6.90 18.31
N ARG A 159 4.58 7.04 18.19
CA ARG A 159 3.67 6.78 19.31
C ARG A 159 3.66 5.30 19.72
N ALA A 160 3.73 4.37 18.78
CA ALA A 160 3.83 2.95 19.07
C ALA A 160 5.14 2.63 19.81
N MET A 161 6.26 3.18 19.34
CA MET A 161 7.55 3.06 20.02
C MET A 161 7.52 3.58 21.46
N GLU A 162 6.91 4.77 21.68
CA GLU A 162 6.72 5.34 23.03
C GLU A 162 5.90 4.43 23.94
N LEU A 163 4.75 3.92 23.45
CA LEU A 163 3.88 3.02 24.22
C LEU A 163 4.61 1.75 24.67
N LEU A 164 5.46 1.22 23.82
CA LEU A 164 6.28 0.04 24.09
C LEU A 164 7.58 0.37 24.82
N ARG A 165 7.88 1.63 25.09
CA ARG A 165 9.13 2.12 25.70
C ARG A 165 10.37 1.69 24.91
N LEU A 166 10.24 1.59 23.61
CA LEU A 166 11.35 1.32 22.71
C LEU A 166 12.06 2.63 22.37
N LYS A 167 13.38 2.61 22.31
CA LYS A 167 14.16 3.75 21.86
C LYS A 167 14.18 3.77 20.33
N PRO A 168 13.60 4.79 19.66
CA PRO A 168 13.59 4.82 18.20
C PRO A 168 14.99 5.07 17.65
N ASP A 169 15.27 4.51 16.48
CA ASP A 169 16.31 4.99 15.61
C ASP A 169 15.84 6.33 14.99
N ARG A 170 16.72 7.02 14.27
CA ARG A 170 16.39 8.30 13.67
C ARG A 170 15.18 8.14 12.73
N ALA A 171 14.09 8.82 13.04
CA ALA A 171 12.88 8.84 12.23
C ALA A 171 13.10 9.56 10.88
N HIS A 172 12.22 9.27 9.91
CA HIS A 172 12.24 9.82 8.56
C HIS A 172 13.54 9.49 7.79
N ASP A 173 13.99 8.27 7.96
CA ASP A 173 14.98 7.57 7.18
C ASP A 173 14.36 6.20 6.91
N ALA A 174 14.00 5.91 5.69
CA ALA A 174 13.16 4.77 5.34
C ALA A 174 13.66 3.44 5.93
N LEU A 175 14.97 3.17 5.91
CA LEU A 175 15.50 1.95 6.51
C LEU A 175 15.38 1.95 8.04
N ASN A 176 15.57 3.08 8.71
CA ASN A 176 15.40 3.17 10.16
C ASN A 176 13.94 3.01 10.56
N ASP A 177 13.00 3.56 9.77
CA ASP A 177 11.58 3.42 10.06
C ASP A 177 11.09 1.98 9.79
N ALA A 178 11.62 1.29 8.79
CA ALA A 178 11.43 -0.16 8.63
C ALA A 178 11.99 -0.95 9.84
N ARG A 179 13.17 -0.60 10.36
CA ARG A 179 13.74 -1.21 11.59
C ARG A 179 12.89 -0.92 12.83
N ASN A 180 12.44 0.30 13.00
CA ASN A 180 11.54 0.69 14.08
C ASN A 180 10.24 -0.11 14.02
N THR A 181 9.68 -0.29 12.83
CA THR A 181 8.48 -1.11 12.58
C THR A 181 8.70 -2.56 12.99
N VAL A 182 9.79 -3.19 12.57
CA VAL A 182 10.13 -4.57 13.00
C VAL A 182 10.24 -4.68 14.52
N ARG A 183 10.84 -3.69 15.18
CA ARG A 183 10.96 -3.68 16.64
C ARG A 183 9.62 -3.54 17.36
N VAL A 184 8.70 -2.74 16.80
CA VAL A 184 7.31 -2.66 17.30
C VAL A 184 6.60 -4.00 17.12
N CYS A 185 6.78 -4.63 15.97
CA CYS A 185 6.20 -5.92 15.65
C CYS A 185 6.65 -7.05 16.60
N GLY A 186 7.84 -6.96 17.18
CA GLY A 186 8.30 -7.89 18.20
C GLY A 186 7.46 -7.93 19.49
N SER A 187 6.49 -7.01 19.66
CA SER A 187 5.52 -7.00 20.76
C SER A 187 4.22 -7.75 20.44
N MET A 188 4.05 -8.23 19.21
CA MET A 188 2.86 -8.91 18.71
C MET A 188 3.18 -10.37 18.39
N ASP A 189 2.17 -11.23 18.47
CA ASP A 189 2.21 -12.59 17.94
C ASP A 189 1.99 -12.49 16.40
N LEU A 190 3.09 -12.24 15.66
CA LEU A 190 3.02 -12.00 14.23
C LEU A 190 2.49 -13.21 13.45
N GLU A 191 2.84 -14.44 13.85
CA GLU A 191 2.36 -15.65 13.17
C GLU A 191 0.83 -15.68 13.15
N ARG A 192 0.22 -15.54 14.33
CA ARG A 192 -1.24 -15.46 14.44
C ARG A 192 -1.81 -14.23 13.72
N CYS A 193 -1.18 -13.07 13.88
CA CYS A 193 -1.67 -11.84 13.25
C CYS A 193 -1.63 -11.91 11.72
N MET A 194 -0.61 -12.52 11.13
CA MET A 194 -0.54 -12.66 9.67
C MET A 194 -1.59 -13.65 9.13
N GLU A 195 -1.99 -14.64 9.92
CA GLU A 195 -3.12 -15.51 9.56
C GLU A 195 -4.47 -14.81 9.68
N GLU A 196 -4.69 -14.07 10.78
CA GLU A 196 -5.97 -13.46 11.13
C GLU A 196 -6.25 -12.16 10.35
N TYR A 197 -5.21 -11.34 10.11
CA TYR A 197 -5.33 -10.03 9.49
C TYR A 197 -4.78 -9.98 8.05
N CYS A 198 -4.76 -11.10 7.35
CA CYS A 198 -4.38 -11.15 5.94
C CYS A 198 -5.32 -10.26 5.12
N LEU A 199 -4.98 -8.99 5.05
CA LEU A 199 -5.58 -8.06 4.10
C LEU A 199 -4.92 -8.33 2.74
N ARG A 200 -5.42 -9.32 2.04
CA ARG A 200 -5.11 -9.41 0.62
C ARG A 200 -5.69 -8.16 -0.03
N TYR A 201 -4.84 -7.24 -0.33
CA TYR A 201 -5.19 -6.07 -1.13
C TYR A 201 -5.42 -6.53 -2.57
N VAL A 202 -6.55 -7.19 -2.78
CA VAL A 202 -7.02 -7.61 -4.09
C VAL A 202 -7.38 -6.37 -4.92
N GLY A 203 -6.47 -5.49 -5.14
CA GLY A 203 -6.86 -4.27 -5.81
C GLY A 203 -5.74 -3.32 -6.15
N TYR A 204 -4.52 -3.74 -5.93
CA TYR A 204 -3.37 -3.01 -6.42
C TYR A 204 -3.04 -3.35 -7.89
N GLY A 205 -4.00 -3.66 -8.70
CA GLY A 205 -3.82 -3.87 -10.13
C GLY A 205 -4.09 -2.61 -10.96
N PRO A 206 -3.94 -2.69 -12.26
CA PRO A 206 -4.34 -1.64 -13.21
C PRO A 206 -5.76 -1.14 -13.00
N ASP A 207 -6.62 -1.92 -12.36
CA ASP A 207 -7.99 -1.55 -12.01
C ASP A 207 -8.10 -0.37 -11.04
N ARG A 208 -7.12 -0.16 -10.14
CA ARG A 208 -7.08 1.04 -9.31
C ARG A 208 -6.85 2.29 -10.12
N LEU A 209 -6.18 2.14 -11.26
CA LEU A 209 -5.98 3.20 -12.22
C LEU A 209 -7.23 3.51 -13.04
N ALA A 210 -8.11 2.55 -13.29
CA ALA A 210 -9.30 2.79 -14.08
C ALA A 210 -10.15 3.93 -13.53
N GLY A 211 -10.16 4.12 -12.20
CA GLY A 211 -10.76 5.30 -11.56
C GLY A 211 -9.90 6.57 -11.58
N ARG A 212 -8.61 6.46 -11.98
CA ARG A 212 -7.63 7.56 -11.97
C ARG A 212 -7.05 7.86 -13.36
N VAL A 213 -6.95 6.85 -14.22
CA VAL A 213 -6.28 6.95 -15.52
C VAL A 213 -7.25 7.30 -16.62
N GLY A 214 -7.00 8.43 -17.26
CA GLY A 214 -7.60 8.81 -18.52
C GLY A 214 -9.08 9.16 -18.48
N GLY A 215 -9.74 8.96 -17.36
CA GLY A 215 -11.12 9.37 -17.17
C GLY A 215 -11.20 10.87 -16.89
N LEU A 216 -11.99 11.58 -17.64
CA LEU A 216 -12.57 12.82 -17.17
C LEU A 216 -13.29 12.54 -15.86
N PRO A 217 -13.30 13.46 -14.88
CA PRO A 217 -14.10 13.29 -13.67
C PRO A 217 -15.54 12.94 -14.03
N TYR A 218 -16.15 12.06 -13.27
CA TYR A 218 -17.55 11.73 -13.45
C TYR A 218 -18.43 12.95 -13.13
N PRO A 219 -19.53 13.18 -13.86
CA PRO A 219 -20.41 14.31 -13.57
C PRO A 219 -21.05 14.22 -12.19
N ASP A 220 -21.35 12.99 -11.76
CA ASP A 220 -21.96 12.70 -10.46
C ASP A 220 -21.61 11.30 -9.96
N LEU A 221 -21.99 10.99 -8.73
CA LEU A 221 -21.72 9.70 -8.09
C LEU A 221 -22.45 8.53 -8.79
N PRO A 222 -23.72 8.62 -9.18
CA PRO A 222 -24.39 7.58 -9.96
C PRO A 222 -23.67 7.21 -11.26
N ALA A 223 -23.16 8.20 -12.00
CA ALA A 223 -22.39 7.96 -13.22
C ALA A 223 -21.08 7.19 -12.93
N ALA A 224 -20.40 7.53 -11.83
CA ALA A 224 -19.19 6.81 -11.41
C ALA A 224 -19.52 5.36 -10.99
N GLN A 225 -20.60 5.15 -10.26
CA GLN A 225 -21.05 3.83 -9.81
C GLN A 225 -21.52 2.93 -10.96
N ALA A 226 -22.01 3.52 -12.03
CA ALA A 226 -22.45 2.79 -13.23
C ALA A 226 -21.31 2.44 -14.18
N ASP A 227 -20.11 2.99 -13.99
CA ASP A 227 -18.97 2.71 -14.86
C ASP A 227 -18.53 1.24 -14.70
N PRO A 228 -18.58 0.44 -15.79
CA PRO A 228 -18.13 -0.95 -15.76
C PRO A 228 -16.70 -1.13 -15.27
N GLN A 229 -15.81 -0.18 -15.52
CA GLN A 229 -14.42 -0.23 -15.04
C GLN A 229 -14.32 -0.16 -13.51
N LEU A 230 -15.30 0.44 -12.84
CA LEU A 230 -15.38 0.49 -11.39
C LEU A 230 -16.22 -0.63 -10.77
N THR A 231 -17.15 -1.18 -11.53
CA THR A 231 -18.13 -2.17 -11.05
C THR A 231 -17.85 -3.60 -11.50
N ALA A 232 -17.18 -3.80 -12.66
CA ALA A 232 -16.76 -5.11 -13.09
C ALA A 232 -15.53 -5.57 -12.30
N LEU A 233 -15.74 -6.51 -11.40
CA LEU A 233 -14.72 -7.12 -10.57
C LEU A 233 -14.51 -8.56 -10.98
N THR A 234 -13.29 -9.05 -10.91
CA THR A 234 -12.96 -10.46 -11.10
C THR A 234 -12.39 -11.04 -9.81
N CYS A 235 -12.73 -12.28 -9.51
CA CYS A 235 -12.15 -12.99 -8.39
C CYS A 235 -10.66 -13.26 -8.68
N PRO A 236 -9.74 -12.92 -7.77
CA PRO A 236 -8.30 -13.12 -7.97
C PRO A 236 -7.89 -14.58 -7.97
N TYR A 237 -8.70 -15.44 -7.34
CA TYR A 237 -8.40 -16.86 -7.25
C TYR A 237 -8.88 -17.66 -8.46
N CYS A 238 -10.11 -17.42 -8.91
CA CYS A 238 -10.70 -18.22 -9.99
C CYS A 238 -10.88 -17.44 -11.32
N GLY A 239 -10.59 -16.12 -11.32
CA GLY A 239 -10.72 -15.26 -12.51
C GLY A 239 -12.16 -15.00 -12.97
N GLN A 240 -13.18 -15.53 -12.26
CA GLN A 240 -14.58 -15.35 -12.62
C GLN A 240 -15.09 -13.97 -12.17
N PRO A 241 -16.09 -13.41 -12.87
CA PRO A 241 -16.72 -12.18 -12.46
C PRO A 241 -17.29 -12.27 -11.03
N LEU A 242 -17.14 -11.22 -10.25
CA LEU A 242 -17.79 -11.09 -8.96
C LEU A 242 -19.20 -10.51 -9.12
N THR A 243 -20.13 -11.03 -8.34
CA THR A 243 -21.46 -10.42 -8.18
C THR A 243 -21.35 -9.32 -7.15
N LEU A 244 -21.57 -8.06 -7.57
CA LEU A 244 -21.54 -6.89 -6.71
C LEU A 244 -22.95 -6.64 -6.12
N GLY A 245 -23.02 -6.43 -4.80
CA GLY A 245 -24.23 -6.02 -4.11
C GLY A 245 -24.50 -4.52 -4.21
N GLU A 246 -25.49 -4.04 -3.45
CA GLU A 246 -25.84 -2.62 -3.43
C GLU A 246 -24.76 -1.78 -2.72
N TRP A 247 -24.55 -0.56 -3.25
CA TRP A 247 -23.65 0.40 -2.64
C TRP A 247 -24.26 1.01 -1.37
N THR A 248 -23.52 0.93 -0.27
CA THR A 248 -23.87 1.56 1.00
C THR A 248 -22.88 2.66 1.36
N ARG A 249 -23.34 3.73 2.00
CA ARG A 249 -22.46 4.85 2.39
C ARG A 249 -21.82 4.58 3.76
N LYS A 250 -20.50 4.63 3.82
CA LYS A 250 -19.77 4.58 5.09
C LYS A 250 -19.70 5.96 5.76
N ASP A 251 -19.33 6.97 4.97
CA ASP A 251 -19.12 8.37 5.41
C ASP A 251 -19.39 9.35 4.26
N GLY A 252 -18.94 10.62 4.43
CA GLY A 252 -19.17 11.69 3.45
C GLY A 252 -18.60 11.44 2.06
N ASN A 253 -17.55 10.64 1.96
CA ASN A 253 -16.81 10.41 0.72
C ASN A 253 -16.40 8.94 0.47
N THR A 254 -16.97 8.01 1.22
CA THR A 254 -16.67 6.59 1.10
C THR A 254 -17.95 5.78 0.91
N MET A 255 -17.97 4.93 -0.11
CA MET A 255 -19.03 3.96 -0.39
C MET A 255 -18.45 2.55 -0.27
N LEU A 256 -19.27 1.63 0.21
CA LEU A 256 -18.96 0.21 0.36
C LEU A 256 -19.93 -0.61 -0.48
N ALA A 257 -19.45 -1.72 -1.02
CA ALA A 257 -20.31 -2.75 -1.60
C ALA A 257 -19.73 -4.13 -1.31
N TYR A 258 -20.61 -5.05 -0.93
CA TYR A 258 -20.27 -6.47 -0.81
C TYR A 258 -20.14 -7.07 -2.21
N ALA A 259 -19.18 -7.96 -2.39
CA ALA A 259 -19.01 -8.71 -3.64
C ALA A 259 -18.74 -10.19 -3.34
N ARG A 260 -19.19 -11.07 -4.23
CA ARG A 260 -19.05 -12.52 -4.05
C ARG A 260 -18.75 -13.22 -5.36
N CYS A 261 -17.85 -14.21 -5.34
CA CYS A 261 -17.66 -15.10 -6.49
C CYS A 261 -18.56 -16.35 -6.40
N ASN A 262 -18.72 -17.03 -7.52
CA ASN A 262 -19.53 -18.26 -7.59
C ASN A 262 -18.94 -19.42 -6.79
N GLU A 263 -17.64 -19.41 -6.55
CA GLU A 263 -16.94 -20.43 -5.76
C GLU A 263 -17.06 -20.17 -4.23
N GLY A 264 -17.62 -19.03 -3.85
CA GLY A 264 -17.93 -18.72 -2.46
C GLY A 264 -17.03 -17.68 -1.81
N ASP A 265 -15.98 -17.21 -2.49
CA ASP A 265 -15.12 -16.14 -1.95
C ASP A 265 -15.89 -14.83 -1.84
N GLU A 266 -15.67 -14.12 -0.76
CA GLU A 266 -16.38 -12.90 -0.42
C GLU A 266 -15.42 -11.72 -0.28
N TYR A 267 -15.86 -10.55 -0.72
CA TYR A 267 -15.03 -9.34 -0.79
C TYR A 267 -15.82 -8.11 -0.34
N LEU A 268 -15.09 -7.12 0.19
CA LEU A 268 -15.60 -5.79 0.40
C LEU A 268 -14.96 -4.81 -0.59
N THR A 269 -15.78 -4.21 -1.42
CA THR A 269 -15.35 -3.13 -2.31
C THR A 269 -15.51 -1.79 -1.60
N VAL A 270 -14.44 -1.02 -1.53
CA VAL A 270 -14.41 0.31 -0.93
C VAL A 270 -14.11 1.34 -2.01
N CYS A 271 -15.05 2.24 -2.29
CA CYS A 271 -14.84 3.36 -3.20
C CYS A 271 -14.76 4.66 -2.40
N ARG A 272 -13.64 5.37 -2.55
CA ARG A 272 -13.48 6.74 -2.05
C ARG A 272 -13.63 7.73 -3.18
N TYR A 273 -14.37 8.80 -2.96
CA TYR A 273 -14.55 9.84 -3.96
C TYR A 273 -14.20 11.23 -3.43
N GLY A 274 -13.61 12.03 -4.31
CA GLY A 274 -13.29 13.43 -4.05
C GLY A 274 -14.01 14.31 -5.07
N ARG A 275 -14.55 15.45 -4.63
CA ARG A 275 -15.11 16.47 -5.53
C ARG A 275 -13.99 17.36 -6.03
N THR A 276 -14.00 17.61 -7.34
CA THR A 276 -13.12 18.58 -8.00
C THR A 276 -14.00 19.59 -8.75
N PRO A 277 -13.45 20.73 -9.20
CA PRO A 277 -14.21 21.67 -10.04
C PRO A 277 -14.77 21.02 -11.31
N GLU A 278 -14.10 19.99 -11.83
CA GLU A 278 -14.46 19.29 -13.06
C GLU A 278 -15.42 18.11 -12.83
N GLY A 279 -15.74 17.76 -11.58
CA GLY A 279 -16.62 16.64 -11.25
C GLY A 279 -16.13 15.78 -10.10
N ILE A 280 -16.51 14.50 -10.09
CA ILE A 280 -16.16 13.53 -9.06
C ILE A 280 -15.03 12.62 -9.55
N ARG A 281 -13.98 12.49 -8.75
CA ARG A 281 -12.95 11.46 -8.92
C ARG A 281 -13.18 10.35 -7.92
N MET A 282 -13.05 9.10 -8.38
CA MET A 282 -13.20 7.92 -7.54
C MET A 282 -11.95 7.05 -7.58
N GLY A 283 -11.59 6.50 -6.43
CA GLY A 283 -10.64 5.39 -6.29
C GLY A 283 -11.35 4.18 -5.71
N ARG A 284 -11.01 2.98 -6.17
CA ARG A 284 -11.56 1.71 -5.68
C ARG A 284 -10.47 0.87 -5.03
N MET A 285 -10.83 0.20 -3.94
CA MET A 285 -10.07 -0.88 -3.32
C MET A 285 -11.01 -2.06 -3.10
N VAL A 286 -10.48 -3.26 -3.21
CA VAL A 286 -11.22 -4.50 -2.96
C VAL A 286 -10.44 -5.26 -1.89
N TYR A 287 -11.14 -5.68 -0.86
CA TYR A 287 -10.58 -6.44 0.26
C TYR A 287 -11.26 -7.79 0.32
N GLU A 288 -10.52 -8.84 0.64
CA GLU A 288 -11.13 -10.10 1.04
C GLU A 288 -11.96 -9.88 2.31
N MET A 289 -13.15 -10.47 2.38
CA MET A 289 -14.05 -10.26 3.50
C MET A 289 -13.49 -10.94 4.76
N SER A 290 -13.36 -10.17 5.83
CA SER A 290 -13.10 -10.64 7.18
C SER A 290 -14.27 -10.34 8.08
N ASP A 291 -14.32 -10.96 9.28
CA ASP A 291 -15.37 -10.70 10.26
C ASP A 291 -15.44 -9.21 10.63
N ASP A 292 -14.29 -8.54 10.79
CA ASP A 292 -14.23 -7.11 11.08
C ASP A 292 -14.79 -6.26 9.95
N LEU A 293 -14.45 -6.58 8.70
CA LEU A 293 -14.97 -5.88 7.52
C LEU A 293 -16.47 -6.13 7.34
N TRP A 294 -16.91 -7.34 7.65
CA TRP A 294 -18.33 -7.67 7.66
C TRP A 294 -19.10 -6.84 8.68
N ASP A 295 -18.58 -6.71 9.91
CA ASP A 295 -19.17 -5.87 10.95
C ASP A 295 -19.20 -4.39 10.55
N VAL A 296 -18.14 -3.89 9.91
CA VAL A 296 -18.15 -2.51 9.37
C VAL A 296 -19.23 -2.34 8.33
N TYR A 297 -19.35 -3.29 7.39
CA TYR A 297 -20.35 -3.25 6.34
C TYR A 297 -21.78 -3.30 6.90
N GLN A 298 -22.06 -4.24 7.82
CA GLN A 298 -23.37 -4.38 8.48
C GLN A 298 -23.79 -3.10 9.23
N ARG A 299 -22.89 -2.51 10.01
CA ARG A 299 -23.16 -1.24 10.69
C ARG A 299 -23.49 -0.09 9.72
N CYS A 300 -22.91 -0.11 8.51
CA CYS A 300 -23.24 0.88 7.49
C CYS A 300 -24.63 0.66 6.88
N ILE A 301 -25.06 -0.57 6.69
CA ILE A 301 -26.41 -0.92 6.22
C ILE A 301 -27.45 -0.49 7.27
N GLU A 302 -27.26 -0.87 8.54
CA GLU A 302 -28.18 -0.56 9.63
C GLU A 302 -28.39 0.95 9.83
N ARG A 303 -27.39 1.78 9.56
CA ARG A 303 -27.50 3.24 9.64
C ARG A 303 -28.33 3.87 8.51
N GLN A 304 -28.61 3.13 7.46
CA GLN A 304 -29.34 3.62 6.27
C GLN A 304 -30.75 3.03 6.19
N ALA A 305 -31.04 2.00 6.98
CA ALA A 305 -32.39 1.45 7.16
C ALA A 305 -33.21 2.28 8.17
#